data_fc9be9dc5d2af6232919d435cfdc147c
#
_entry.id   fc9be9dc5d2af6232919d435cfdc147c
#
_cell.length_a   1.000
_cell.length_b   1.000
_cell.length_c   1.000
_cell.angle_alpha   90.00
_cell.angle_beta   90.00
_cell.angle_gamma   90.00
#
_symmetry.space_group_name_H-M   'P 1'
#
loop_
_entity.id
_entity.type
_entity.pdbx_description
1 polymer ?
#
loop_
_entity_poly.entity_id
_entity_poly.type
_entity_poly.pdbx_seq_one_letter_code
_entity_poly.pdbx_strand_id
1 'polypeptide(L)'
;MQPKIYVIAGNNQQFTDFVKNKLTKEWDKSITDNTPFNKSMSDYVYIREPDQLLGITNPKGYFIGTWKDLPEIEAILINLQIATMGRAPVLDKLYKSIRK
;
A
#
# COMPACT_ATOMS: atom_id res chain seq x y z
N MET A 1 -6.49 3.12 -17.82
CA MET A 1 -5.49 2.44 -16.99
C MET A 1 -5.82 2.69 -15.52
N GLN A 2 -5.96 1.63 -14.73
CA GLN A 2 -6.27 1.81 -13.32
C GLN A 2 -4.98 2.12 -12.54
N PRO A 3 -5.05 3.05 -11.57
CA PRO A 3 -3.90 3.33 -10.72
C PRO A 3 -3.55 2.11 -9.87
N LYS A 4 -2.26 1.92 -9.64
CA LYS A 4 -1.79 0.84 -8.79
C LYS A 4 -2.01 1.16 -7.32
N ILE A 5 -2.17 0.12 -6.53
CA ILE A 5 -2.33 0.23 -5.08
C ILE A 5 -1.02 -0.21 -4.44
N TYR A 6 -0.46 0.64 -3.58
CA TYR A 6 0.82 0.40 -2.94
C TYR A 6 0.60 -0.15 -1.54
N VAL A 7 1.28 -1.25 -1.23
CA VAL A 7 1.11 -1.94 0.04
C VAL A 7 2.43 -1.97 0.77
N ILE A 8 2.47 -1.38 1.96
CA ILE A 8 3.64 -1.37 2.82
C ILE A 8 3.42 -2.44 3.88
N ALA A 9 4.10 -3.56 3.72
CA ALA A 9 3.96 -4.73 4.57
C ALA A 9 5.29 -5.13 5.18
N GLY A 10 5.26 -5.85 6.27
CA GLY A 10 6.48 -6.28 6.95
C GLY A 10 7.26 -7.33 6.18
N ASN A 11 6.58 -8.17 5.40
CA ASN A 11 7.23 -9.18 4.58
C ASN A 11 6.33 -9.58 3.42
N ASN A 12 6.87 -10.39 2.52
CA ASN A 12 6.17 -10.80 1.32
C ASN A 12 4.92 -11.64 1.63
N GLN A 13 4.97 -12.44 2.66
CA GLN A 13 3.82 -13.27 3.05
C GLN A 13 2.64 -12.40 3.45
N GLN A 14 2.89 -11.36 4.25
CA GLN A 14 1.86 -10.42 4.67
C GLN A 14 1.24 -9.71 3.47
N PHE A 15 2.09 -9.28 2.53
CA PHE A 15 1.63 -8.66 1.30
C PHE A 15 0.74 -9.61 0.50
N THR A 16 1.20 -10.84 0.28
CA THR A 16 0.48 -11.83 -0.52
C THR A 16 -0.88 -12.15 0.10
N ASP A 17 -0.91 -12.37 1.41
CA ASP A 17 -2.15 -12.68 2.12
C ASP A 17 -3.15 -11.55 2.04
N PHE A 18 -2.66 -10.32 2.19
CA PHE A 18 -3.52 -9.13 2.09
C PHE A 18 -4.14 -9.02 0.70
N VAL A 19 -3.33 -9.18 -0.34
CA VAL A 19 -3.81 -9.04 -1.72
C VAL A 19 -4.81 -10.15 -2.05
N LYS A 20 -4.52 -11.38 -1.67
CA LYS A 20 -5.45 -12.49 -1.90
C LYS A 20 -6.80 -12.24 -1.24
N ASN A 21 -6.78 -11.74 -0.01
CA ASN A 21 -8.01 -11.44 0.71
C ASN A 21 -8.81 -10.34 0.01
N LYS A 22 -8.14 -9.29 -0.42
CA LYS A 22 -8.78 -8.20 -1.16
C LYS A 22 -9.39 -8.68 -2.47
N LEU A 23 -8.65 -9.47 -3.23
CA LEU A 23 -9.14 -9.98 -4.51
C LEU A 23 -10.34 -10.90 -4.33
N THR A 24 -10.30 -11.72 -3.28
CA THR A 24 -11.44 -12.62 -2.99
C THR A 24 -12.69 -11.81 -2.66
N LYS A 25 -12.56 -10.78 -1.84
CA LYS A 25 -13.71 -9.94 -1.49
C LYS A 25 -14.28 -9.21 -2.69
N GLU A 26 -13.41 -8.69 -3.56
CA GLU A 26 -13.87 -7.99 -4.75
C GLU A 26 -14.49 -8.94 -5.76
N TRP A 27 -13.95 -10.16 -5.87
CA TRP A 27 -14.54 -11.19 -6.71
C TRP A 27 -15.97 -11.53 -6.25
N ASP A 28 -16.14 -11.78 -4.95
CA ASP A 28 -17.46 -12.09 -4.40
C ASP A 28 -18.44 -10.95 -4.64
N LYS A 29 -17.99 -9.72 -4.46
CA LYS A 29 -18.81 -8.55 -4.70
C LYS A 29 -19.20 -8.43 -6.16
N SER A 30 -18.28 -8.70 -7.08
CA SER A 30 -18.57 -8.63 -8.51
C SER A 30 -19.62 -9.65 -8.93
N ILE A 31 -19.59 -10.84 -8.35
CA ILE A 31 -20.59 -11.85 -8.61
C ILE A 31 -21.96 -11.37 -8.11
N THR A 32 -22.02 -10.87 -6.89
CA THR A 32 -23.26 -10.38 -6.29
C THR A 32 -23.84 -9.21 -7.07
N ASP A 33 -23.01 -8.27 -7.48
CA ASP A 33 -23.43 -7.06 -8.19
C ASP A 33 -23.56 -7.27 -9.70
N ASN A 34 -23.21 -8.46 -10.20
CA ASN A 34 -23.21 -8.78 -11.62
C ASN A 34 -22.36 -7.80 -12.44
N THR A 35 -21.19 -7.43 -11.90
CA THR A 35 -20.25 -6.53 -12.55
C THR A 35 -18.99 -7.28 -12.99
N PRO A 36 -18.29 -6.83 -14.06
CA PRO A 36 -17.04 -7.47 -14.46
C PRO A 36 -15.99 -7.38 -13.37
N PHE A 37 -15.24 -8.47 -13.15
CA PHE A 37 -14.08 -8.46 -12.26
C PHE A 37 -12.83 -8.29 -13.11
N ASN A 38 -12.13 -7.16 -12.91
CA ASN A 38 -10.94 -6.84 -13.70
C ASN A 38 -9.74 -6.46 -12.85
N LYS A 39 -9.73 -6.87 -11.59
CA LYS A 39 -8.60 -6.68 -10.68
C LYS A 39 -7.70 -7.89 -10.68
N SER A 40 -6.39 -7.69 -10.48
CA SER A 40 -5.42 -8.77 -10.41
C SER A 40 -4.32 -8.42 -9.42
N MET A 41 -3.46 -9.40 -9.11
CA MET A 41 -2.33 -9.16 -8.21
C MET A 41 -1.37 -8.09 -8.76
N SER A 42 -1.29 -7.93 -10.08
CA SER A 42 -0.43 -6.93 -10.67
C SER A 42 -0.89 -5.50 -10.41
N ASP A 43 -2.12 -5.30 -9.94
CA ASP A 43 -2.60 -3.98 -9.55
C ASP A 43 -2.06 -3.55 -8.18
N TYR A 44 -1.43 -4.44 -7.45
CA TYR A 44 -0.88 -4.19 -6.13
C TYR A 44 0.63 -4.24 -6.18
N VAL A 45 1.27 -3.26 -5.54
CA VAL A 45 2.74 -3.17 -5.51
C VAL A 45 3.20 -3.31 -4.06
N TYR A 46 4.10 -4.26 -3.83
CA TYR A 46 4.71 -4.45 -2.51
C TYR A 46 5.85 -3.46 -2.34
N ILE A 47 5.72 -2.56 -1.39
CA ILE A 47 6.74 -1.54 -1.12
C ILE A 47 7.68 -2.05 -0.04
N ARG A 48 8.95 -2.21 -0.41
CA ARG A 48 10.03 -2.61 0.50
C ARG A 48 11.13 -1.57 0.58
N GLU A 49 11.23 -0.72 -0.44
CA GLU A 49 12.33 0.23 -0.57
C GLU A 49 11.78 1.62 -0.86
N PRO A 50 12.44 2.67 -0.34
CA PRO A 50 11.95 4.03 -0.57
C PRO A 50 11.92 4.41 -2.04
N ASP A 51 12.85 3.89 -2.83
CA ASP A 51 12.97 4.24 -4.25
C ASP A 51 11.74 3.83 -5.05
N GLN A 52 10.98 2.86 -4.58
CA GLN A 52 9.78 2.41 -5.27
C GLN A 52 8.71 3.49 -5.34
N LEU A 53 8.81 4.52 -4.50
CA LEU A 53 7.85 5.62 -4.48
C LEU A 53 8.31 6.83 -5.29
N LEU A 54 9.51 6.80 -5.85
CA LEU A 54 10.02 7.92 -6.65
C LEU A 54 9.21 8.06 -7.94
N GLY A 55 8.86 9.30 -8.27
CA GLY A 55 8.11 9.59 -9.49
C GLY A 55 6.62 9.30 -9.43
N ILE A 56 6.12 8.87 -8.29
CA ILE A 56 4.72 8.55 -8.09
C ILE A 56 4.02 9.74 -7.46
N THR A 57 2.85 10.08 -7.97
CA THR A 57 2.05 11.21 -7.47
C THR A 57 0.77 10.69 -6.82
N ASN A 58 0.52 11.10 -5.59
CA ASN A 58 -0.69 10.76 -4.84
C ASN A 58 -1.00 9.26 -4.84
N PRO A 59 -0.06 8.41 -4.39
CA PRO A 59 -0.31 6.98 -4.35
C PRO A 59 -1.39 6.62 -3.35
N LYS A 60 -2.20 5.62 -3.71
CA LYS A 60 -3.11 4.99 -2.77
C LYS A 60 -2.35 3.85 -2.09
N GLY A 61 -2.29 3.88 -0.76
CA GLY A 61 -1.47 2.91 -0.04
C GLY A 61 -2.15 2.33 1.19
N TYR A 62 -1.67 1.17 1.59
CA TYR A 62 -2.10 0.49 2.80
C TYR A 62 -0.88 0.12 3.65
N PHE A 63 -1.05 0.20 4.96
CA PHE A 63 -0.04 -0.21 5.94
C PHE A 63 -0.57 -1.45 6.63
N ILE A 64 0.15 -2.58 6.48
CA ILE A 64 -0.34 -3.86 7.01
C ILE A 64 0.74 -4.62 7.74
N GLY A 65 0.30 -5.44 8.70
CA GLY A 65 1.19 -6.33 9.43
C GLY A 65 2.30 -5.60 10.16
N THR A 66 3.50 -6.15 10.07
CA THR A 66 4.66 -5.62 10.76
C THR A 66 5.43 -4.59 9.93
N TRP A 67 4.72 -3.73 9.23
CA TRP A 67 5.32 -2.73 8.35
C TRP A 67 6.32 -1.81 9.10
N LYS A 68 6.12 -1.58 10.40
CA LYS A 68 7.01 -0.74 11.19
C LYS A 68 8.40 -1.34 11.35
N ASP A 69 8.53 -2.64 11.14
CA ASP A 69 9.81 -3.34 11.30
C ASP A 69 10.66 -3.33 10.03
N LEU A 70 10.17 -2.74 8.95
CA LEU A 70 10.96 -2.63 7.72
C LEU A 70 12.22 -1.81 7.95
N PRO A 71 13.39 -2.25 7.40
CA PRO A 71 14.65 -1.56 7.67
C PRO A 71 14.68 -0.10 7.25
N GLU A 72 13.98 0.24 6.18
CA GLU A 72 14.00 1.61 5.63
C GLU A 72 12.66 2.30 5.77
N ILE A 73 11.89 1.96 6.79
CA ILE A 73 10.52 2.46 6.92
C ILE A 73 10.47 3.98 7.05
N GLU A 74 11.43 4.61 7.72
CA GLU A 74 11.43 6.07 7.84
C GLU A 74 11.59 6.73 6.47
N ALA A 75 12.50 6.22 5.65
CA ALA A 75 12.71 6.75 4.30
C ALA A 75 11.49 6.49 3.42
N ILE A 76 10.86 5.32 3.57
CA ILE A 76 9.62 5.01 2.84
C ILE A 76 8.54 6.02 3.18
N LEU A 77 8.36 6.33 4.47
CA LEU A 77 7.35 7.29 4.89
C LEU A 77 7.64 8.69 4.39
N ILE A 78 8.91 9.10 4.39
CA ILE A 78 9.30 10.40 3.86
C ILE A 78 8.97 10.49 2.38
N ASN A 79 9.33 9.48 1.61
CA ASN A 79 9.03 9.48 0.18
C ASN A 79 7.54 9.42 -0.10
N LEU A 80 6.80 8.70 0.71
CA LEU A 80 5.34 8.65 0.60
C LEU A 80 4.72 10.02 0.88
N GLN A 81 5.23 10.72 1.89
CA GLN A 81 4.78 12.07 2.21
C GLN A 81 5.06 13.03 1.05
N ILE A 82 6.25 12.95 0.45
CA ILE A 82 6.59 13.75 -0.72
C ILE A 82 5.64 13.44 -1.87
N ALA A 83 5.37 12.16 -2.12
CA ALA A 83 4.48 11.73 -3.21
C ALA A 83 3.06 12.23 -3.02
N THR A 84 2.62 12.37 -1.78
CA THR A 84 1.28 12.91 -1.46
C THR A 84 1.27 14.43 -1.35
N MET A 85 2.40 15.08 -1.62
CA MET A 85 2.55 16.54 -1.58
C MET A 85 2.25 17.13 -0.20
N GLY A 86 2.59 16.39 0.86
CA GLY A 86 2.42 16.85 2.23
C GLY A 86 0.99 16.91 2.72
N ARG A 87 0.03 16.36 1.98
CA ARG A 87 -1.38 16.44 2.34
C ARG A 87 -1.86 15.32 3.24
N ALA A 88 -0.99 14.77 4.08
CA ALA A 88 -1.40 13.62 4.86
C ALA A 88 -1.04 13.77 6.33
N PRO A 89 -1.92 14.43 7.12
CA PRO A 89 -1.73 14.45 8.59
C PRO A 89 -1.63 13.04 9.18
N VAL A 90 -2.25 12.07 8.53
CA VAL A 90 -2.18 10.67 8.95
C VAL A 90 -0.76 10.13 8.86
N LEU A 91 0.01 10.54 7.82
CA LEU A 91 1.39 10.10 7.67
C LEU A 91 2.27 10.63 8.81
N ASP A 92 2.02 11.87 9.27
CA ASP A 92 2.74 12.41 10.42
C ASP A 92 2.50 11.54 11.66
N LYS A 93 1.26 11.13 11.90
CA LYS A 93 0.95 10.25 13.01
C LYS A 93 1.65 8.90 12.88
N LEU A 94 1.67 8.32 11.69
CA LEU A 94 2.35 7.05 11.44
C LEU A 94 3.84 7.20 11.66
N TYR A 95 4.43 8.27 11.18
CA TYR A 95 5.84 8.53 11.35
C TYR A 95 6.19 8.67 12.83
N LYS A 96 5.40 9.44 13.57
CA LYS A 96 5.61 9.63 15.00
C LYS A 96 5.43 8.35 15.79
N SER A 97 4.58 7.44 15.34
CA SER A 97 4.39 6.17 16.03
C SER A 97 5.59 5.24 15.91
N ILE A 98 6.46 5.45 14.92
CA ILE A 98 7.69 4.69 14.73
C ILE A 98 8.81 5.28 15.58
N ARG A 99 8.87 6.59 15.67
CA ARG A 99 9.83 7.27 16.52
C ARG A 99 9.36 7.24 17.96
N LYS A 100 10.13 6.60 18.77
CA LYS A 100 9.85 6.55 20.20
C LYS A 100 10.57 7.66 20.90
#